data_d44bd750e7f078cda05f63ea0001c27e
#
_entry.id   d44bd750e7f078cda05f63ea0001c27e
#
_cell.length_a   1.000
_cell.length_b   1.000
_cell.length_c   1.000
_cell.angle_alpha   90.00
_cell.angle_beta   90.00
_cell.angle_gamma   90.00
#
_symmetry.space_group_name_H-M   'P 1'
#
loop_
_entity.id
_entity.type
_entity.pdbx_description
1 polymer ?
#
loop_
_entity_poly.entity_id
_entity_poly.type
_entity_poly.pdbx_seq_one_letter_code
_entity_poly.pdbx_strand_id
1 'polypeptide(L)'
;MAPIRGNVGTRLRKLDNGDYDAIVLAAAGIERLGLSRSDVHPIAIETCLPAPGQGALGVECAVNSPALEFLQPLIDVDLDRCIRAERGISAGLGADCALPVAAMAVLTESAEISLSALVADATGQRILKAQALGNDPAEVSRAVVQQLYAAGAQELLDSVRRTK
;
A
#
# COMPACT_ATOMS: atom_id res chain seq x y z
N MET A 1 9.35 9.65 -15.31
CA MET A 1 7.96 9.58 -14.80
C MET A 1 7.43 10.98 -14.55
N ALA A 2 6.15 11.25 -14.87
CA ALA A 2 5.49 12.52 -14.62
C ALA A 2 4.33 12.34 -13.64
N PRO A 3 4.05 13.29 -12.71
CA PRO A 3 2.95 13.19 -11.79
C PRO A 3 1.60 13.34 -12.52
N ILE A 4 0.65 12.48 -12.17
CA ILE A 4 -0.74 12.56 -12.67
C ILE A 4 -1.69 12.76 -11.50
N ARG A 5 -2.64 13.71 -11.63
CA ARG A 5 -3.66 14.01 -10.62
C ARG A 5 -5.06 13.91 -11.19
N GLY A 6 -6.03 13.65 -10.34
CA GLY A 6 -7.44 13.50 -10.65
C GLY A 6 -7.98 12.16 -10.17
N ASN A 7 -9.29 11.95 -10.31
CA ASN A 7 -9.93 10.64 -10.09
C ASN A 7 -9.59 9.68 -11.24
N VAL A 8 -9.96 8.41 -11.10
CA VAL A 8 -9.68 7.36 -12.10
C VAL A 8 -10.15 7.77 -13.49
N GLY A 9 -11.40 8.23 -13.65
CA GLY A 9 -11.94 8.65 -14.95
C GLY A 9 -11.20 9.84 -15.56
N THR A 10 -10.73 10.80 -14.74
CA THR A 10 -9.94 11.93 -15.22
C THR A 10 -8.55 11.48 -15.71
N ARG A 11 -7.93 10.54 -15.00
CA ARG A 11 -6.61 10.01 -15.38
C ARG A 11 -6.70 9.18 -16.66
N LEU A 12 -7.75 8.37 -16.81
CA LEU A 12 -8.00 7.61 -18.03
C LEU A 12 -8.22 8.53 -19.23
N ARG A 13 -9.01 9.60 -19.09
CA ARG A 13 -9.19 10.58 -20.18
C ARG A 13 -7.87 11.24 -20.60
N LYS A 14 -6.96 11.53 -19.67
CA LYS A 14 -5.64 12.06 -20.00
C LYS A 14 -4.81 11.07 -20.80
N LEU A 15 -4.89 9.77 -20.47
CA LEU A 15 -4.26 8.72 -21.27
C LEU A 15 -4.89 8.65 -22.67
N ASP A 16 -6.22 8.63 -22.77
CA ASP A 16 -6.96 8.57 -24.05
C ASP A 16 -6.68 9.78 -24.95
N ASN A 17 -6.42 10.96 -24.35
CA ASN A 17 -6.04 12.17 -25.07
C ASN A 17 -4.55 12.18 -25.52
N GLY A 18 -3.74 11.20 -25.10
CA GLY A 18 -2.31 11.16 -25.42
C GLY A 18 -1.43 12.06 -24.56
N ASP A 19 -1.95 12.57 -23.41
CA ASP A 19 -1.15 13.37 -22.48
C ASP A 19 -0.06 12.51 -21.79
N TYR A 20 -0.24 11.17 -21.80
CA TYR A 20 0.66 10.16 -21.21
C TYR A 20 0.70 8.94 -22.11
N ASP A 21 1.86 8.29 -22.23
CA ASP A 21 2.04 7.02 -22.95
C ASP A 21 1.46 5.84 -22.16
N ALA A 22 1.54 5.89 -20.83
CA ALA A 22 0.98 4.92 -19.91
C ALA A 22 0.73 5.56 -18.54
N ILE A 23 -0.19 4.98 -17.76
CA ILE A 23 -0.47 5.41 -16.38
C ILE A 23 -0.54 4.19 -15.44
N VAL A 24 -0.14 4.37 -14.19
CA VAL A 24 -0.29 3.35 -13.15
C VAL A 24 -1.45 3.74 -12.24
N LEU A 25 -2.38 2.80 -12.05
CA LEU A 25 -3.56 2.96 -11.21
C LEU A 25 -3.72 1.75 -10.28
N ALA A 26 -4.45 1.94 -9.17
CA ALA A 26 -4.89 0.81 -8.36
C ALA A 26 -5.93 -0.03 -9.11
N ALA A 27 -5.68 -1.33 -9.29
CA ALA A 27 -6.58 -2.25 -9.98
C ALA A 27 -7.99 -2.22 -9.37
N ALA A 28 -8.09 -2.23 -8.04
CA ALA A 28 -9.36 -2.13 -7.31
C ALA A 28 -10.20 -0.90 -7.71
N GLY A 29 -9.58 0.21 -8.09
CA GLY A 29 -10.29 1.40 -8.56
C GLY A 29 -10.93 1.21 -9.93
N ILE A 30 -10.28 0.46 -10.82
CA ILE A 30 -10.79 0.14 -12.16
C ILE A 30 -11.93 -0.87 -12.04
N GLU A 31 -11.74 -1.93 -11.26
CA GLU A 31 -12.71 -3.00 -11.01
C GLU A 31 -14.00 -2.46 -10.38
N ARG A 32 -13.90 -1.62 -9.33
CA ARG A 32 -15.07 -1.00 -8.67
C ARG A 32 -15.89 -0.09 -9.55
N LEU A 33 -15.28 0.51 -10.56
CA LEU A 33 -15.96 1.33 -11.54
C LEU A 33 -16.56 0.50 -12.69
N GLY A 34 -16.36 -0.82 -12.69
CA GLY A 34 -16.84 -1.70 -13.75
C GLY A 34 -16.20 -1.39 -15.12
N LEU A 35 -15.01 -0.81 -15.14
CA LEU A 35 -14.36 -0.40 -16.37
C LEU A 35 -13.70 -1.62 -17.03
N SER A 36 -14.22 -1.99 -18.21
CA SER A 36 -13.62 -3.02 -19.06
C SER A 36 -12.80 -2.36 -20.17
N ARG A 37 -11.47 -2.57 -20.13
CA ARG A 37 -10.53 -2.02 -21.11
C ARG A 37 -9.52 -3.10 -21.50
N SER A 38 -9.25 -3.24 -22.79
CA SER A 38 -8.28 -4.22 -23.30
C SER A 38 -6.81 -3.82 -23.11
N ASP A 39 -6.57 -2.54 -22.78
CA ASP A 39 -5.25 -1.94 -22.57
C ASP A 39 -4.85 -1.89 -21.08
N VAL A 40 -5.59 -2.55 -20.20
CA VAL A 40 -5.26 -2.68 -18.77
C VAL A 40 -4.51 -3.98 -18.53
N HIS A 41 -3.30 -3.86 -17.98
CA HIS A 41 -2.45 -5.01 -17.66
C HIS A 41 -2.09 -4.97 -16.16
N PRO A 42 -2.45 -6.00 -15.38
CA PRO A 42 -2.01 -6.11 -13.99
C PRO A 42 -0.49 -6.18 -13.90
N ILE A 43 0.09 -5.37 -13.00
CA ILE A 43 1.51 -5.45 -12.67
C ILE A 43 1.68 -6.46 -11.53
N ALA A 44 2.56 -7.43 -11.71
CA ALA A 44 2.86 -8.40 -10.66
C ALA A 44 3.38 -7.70 -9.39
N ILE A 45 2.98 -8.21 -8.23
CA ILE A 45 3.32 -7.63 -6.91
C ILE A 45 4.83 -7.58 -6.70
N GLU A 46 5.55 -8.58 -7.21
CA GLU A 46 7.00 -8.67 -7.14
C GLU A 46 7.68 -7.55 -7.93
N THR A 47 7.01 -7.05 -8.96
CA THR A 47 7.48 -5.92 -9.79
C THR A 47 7.13 -4.58 -9.18
N CYS A 48 5.92 -4.45 -8.64
CA CYS A 48 5.43 -3.19 -8.06
C CYS A 48 4.59 -3.49 -6.81
N LEU A 49 5.25 -3.49 -5.65
CA LEU A 49 4.57 -3.63 -4.37
C LEU A 49 3.67 -2.41 -4.13
N PRO A 50 2.40 -2.60 -3.74
CA PRO A 50 1.47 -1.49 -3.54
C PRO A 50 1.78 -0.66 -2.30
N ALA A 51 1.19 0.53 -2.22
CA ALA A 51 1.19 1.31 -0.99
C ALA A 51 0.43 0.58 0.12
N PRO A 52 0.83 0.74 1.40
CA PRO A 52 0.13 0.12 2.53
C PRO A 52 -1.36 0.46 2.55
N GLY A 53 -2.22 -0.55 2.66
CA GLY A 53 -3.67 -0.40 2.63
C GLY A 53 -4.28 -0.12 1.26
N GLN A 54 -3.51 -0.26 0.18
CA GLN A 54 -3.98 -0.01 -1.18
C GLN A 54 -5.15 -0.95 -1.52
N GLY A 55 -6.26 -0.36 -1.97
CA GLY A 55 -7.45 -1.13 -2.35
C GLY A 55 -8.42 -1.44 -1.20
N ALA A 56 -8.03 -1.29 0.05
CA ALA A 56 -8.96 -1.41 1.17
C ALA A 56 -9.95 -0.24 1.23
N LEU A 57 -11.19 -0.54 1.61
CA LEU A 57 -12.20 0.47 1.94
C LEU A 57 -12.21 0.68 3.44
N GLY A 58 -12.04 1.94 3.87
CA GLY A 58 -12.23 2.36 5.25
C GLY A 58 -13.57 3.09 5.39
N VAL A 59 -14.36 2.70 6.39
CA VAL A 59 -15.56 3.44 6.78
C VAL A 59 -15.32 4.07 8.14
N GLU A 60 -15.53 5.37 8.23
CA GLU A 60 -15.32 6.14 9.47
C GLU A 60 -16.64 6.59 10.05
N CYS A 61 -16.79 6.47 11.37
CA CYS A 61 -17.91 7.06 12.13
C CYS A 61 -17.41 7.56 13.49
N ALA A 62 -18.20 8.39 14.17
CA ALA A 62 -17.90 8.80 15.53
C ALA A 62 -17.86 7.61 16.48
N VAL A 63 -16.96 7.64 17.49
CA VAL A 63 -16.71 6.53 18.45
C VAL A 63 -17.98 6.03 19.12
N ASN A 64 -18.94 6.92 19.43
CA ASN A 64 -20.21 6.58 20.08
C ASN A 64 -21.39 6.59 19.09
N SER A 65 -21.14 6.46 17.80
CA SER A 65 -22.20 6.44 16.79
C SER A 65 -23.00 5.14 16.85
N PRO A 66 -24.34 5.18 16.79
CA PRO A 66 -25.14 3.97 16.63
C PRO A 66 -24.85 3.24 15.29
N ALA A 67 -24.19 3.90 14.33
CA ALA A 67 -23.75 3.28 13.09
C ALA A 67 -22.74 2.15 13.33
N LEU A 68 -22.02 2.11 14.46
CA LEU A 68 -21.06 1.05 14.78
C LEU A 68 -21.68 -0.34 14.72
N GLU A 69 -22.91 -0.51 15.19
CA GLU A 69 -23.61 -1.80 15.16
C GLU A 69 -23.82 -2.31 13.73
N PHE A 70 -24.02 -1.39 12.77
CA PHE A 70 -24.20 -1.72 11.36
C PHE A 70 -22.89 -1.93 10.62
N LEU A 71 -21.80 -1.29 11.09
CA LEU A 71 -20.49 -1.36 10.45
C LEU A 71 -19.67 -2.56 10.89
N GLN A 72 -19.81 -3.01 12.14
CA GLN A 72 -19.07 -4.17 12.65
C GLN A 72 -19.23 -5.44 11.81
N PRO A 73 -20.43 -5.84 11.34
CA PRO A 73 -20.58 -7.02 10.49
C PRO A 73 -19.93 -6.93 9.11
N LEU A 74 -19.51 -5.71 8.70
CA LEU A 74 -18.84 -5.49 7.42
C LEU A 74 -17.32 -5.69 7.50
N ILE A 75 -16.79 -5.89 8.69
CA ILE A 75 -15.35 -6.12 8.88
C ILE A 75 -15.00 -7.51 8.38
N ASP A 76 -14.16 -7.55 7.37
CA ASP A 76 -13.45 -8.75 6.96
C ASP A 76 -12.25 -8.95 7.91
N VAL A 77 -12.32 -9.96 8.76
CA VAL A 77 -11.33 -10.21 9.82
C VAL A 77 -9.95 -10.52 9.25
N ASP A 78 -9.89 -11.26 8.16
CA ASP A 78 -8.65 -11.65 7.53
C ASP A 78 -7.99 -10.46 6.82
N LEU A 79 -8.80 -9.66 6.13
CA LEU A 79 -8.34 -8.41 5.55
C LEU A 79 -7.87 -7.43 6.63
N ASP A 80 -8.60 -7.29 7.76
CA ASP A 80 -8.22 -6.41 8.88
C ASP A 80 -6.85 -6.80 9.45
N ARG A 81 -6.57 -8.10 9.61
CA ARG A 81 -5.25 -8.59 10.06
C ARG A 81 -4.13 -8.16 9.09
N CYS A 82 -4.36 -8.34 7.79
CA CYS A 82 -3.41 -7.92 6.76
C CYS A 82 -3.18 -6.40 6.77
N ILE A 83 -4.26 -5.62 6.78
CA ILE A 83 -4.19 -4.15 6.77
C ILE A 83 -3.50 -3.61 8.03
N ARG A 84 -3.72 -4.22 9.20
CA ARG A 84 -3.01 -3.85 10.43
C ARG A 84 -1.50 -4.08 10.30
N ALA A 85 -1.09 -5.19 9.72
CA ALA A 85 0.32 -5.48 9.47
C ALA A 85 0.95 -4.45 8.51
N GLU A 86 0.28 -4.13 7.40
CA GLU A 86 0.74 -3.12 6.44
C GLU A 86 0.83 -1.72 7.06
N ARG A 87 -0.21 -1.28 7.79
CA ARG A 87 -0.21 0.01 8.50
C ARG A 87 0.87 0.08 9.57
N GLY A 88 1.19 -1.07 10.20
CA GLY A 88 2.31 -1.18 11.13
C GLY A 88 3.65 -0.79 10.50
N ILE A 89 3.85 -1.04 9.22
CA ILE A 89 5.04 -0.59 8.47
C ILE A 89 5.07 0.94 8.38
N SER A 90 3.97 1.57 7.96
CA SER A 90 3.90 3.03 7.88
C SER A 90 4.15 3.69 9.24
N ALA A 91 3.50 3.19 10.28
CA ALA A 91 3.66 3.70 11.64
C ALA A 91 5.09 3.51 12.17
N GLY A 92 5.67 2.32 11.97
CA GLY A 92 7.02 1.99 12.46
C GLY A 92 8.13 2.74 11.74
N LEU A 93 7.95 3.12 10.49
CA LEU A 93 8.88 3.93 9.72
C LEU A 93 8.62 5.44 9.84
N GLY A 94 7.57 5.86 10.54
CA GLY A 94 7.12 7.25 10.57
C GLY A 94 6.81 7.77 9.16
N ALA A 95 6.25 6.88 8.31
CA ALA A 95 6.00 7.19 6.92
C ALA A 95 4.65 7.92 6.75
N ASP A 96 4.70 9.07 6.10
CA ASP A 96 3.54 9.75 5.53
C ASP A 96 3.32 9.33 4.07
N CYS A 97 2.23 9.79 3.45
CA CYS A 97 1.87 9.47 2.06
C CYS A 97 2.90 9.95 1.02
N ALA A 98 3.92 10.69 1.44
CA ALA A 98 4.93 11.25 0.53
C ALA A 98 6.27 10.51 0.61
N LEU A 99 6.42 9.55 1.52
CA LEU A 99 7.60 8.69 1.58
C LEU A 99 7.41 7.47 0.68
N PRO A 100 8.45 7.05 -0.04
CA PRO A 100 8.41 5.93 -0.96
C PRO A 100 8.47 4.59 -0.19
N VAL A 101 7.38 4.29 0.49
CA VAL A 101 7.18 3.06 1.27
C VAL A 101 6.05 2.26 0.65
N ALA A 102 6.27 0.98 0.48
CA ALA A 102 5.27 0.03 0.03
C ALA A 102 5.20 -1.16 0.97
N ALA A 103 4.02 -1.74 1.13
CA ALA A 103 3.83 -2.95 1.91
C ALA A 103 2.59 -3.70 1.44
N MET A 104 2.67 -5.02 1.48
CA MET A 104 1.53 -5.90 1.22
C MET A 104 1.59 -7.10 2.15
N ALA A 105 0.48 -7.38 2.77
CA ALA A 105 0.25 -8.57 3.57
C ALA A 105 -0.77 -9.49 2.90
N VAL A 106 -0.50 -10.78 2.94
CA VAL A 106 -1.44 -11.83 2.50
C VAL A 106 -1.46 -12.94 3.54
N LEU A 107 -2.57 -13.65 3.64
CA LEU A 107 -2.62 -14.86 4.45
C LEU A 107 -2.11 -16.04 3.63
N THR A 108 -1.29 -16.87 4.28
CA THR A 108 -0.86 -18.16 3.74
C THR A 108 -1.97 -19.20 3.87
N GLU A 109 -1.79 -20.38 3.30
CA GLU A 109 -2.70 -21.52 3.48
C GLU A 109 -2.84 -21.95 4.96
N SER A 110 -1.81 -21.70 5.78
CA SER A 110 -1.83 -21.93 7.24
C SER A 110 -2.42 -20.76 8.03
N ALA A 111 -3.03 -19.76 7.36
CA ALA A 111 -3.60 -18.55 7.94
C ALA A 111 -2.60 -17.67 8.71
N GLU A 112 -1.30 -17.79 8.41
CA GLU A 112 -0.27 -16.89 8.87
C GLU A 112 -0.19 -15.66 7.97
N ILE A 113 0.17 -14.52 8.52
CA ILE A 113 0.38 -13.27 7.78
C ILE A 113 1.78 -13.32 7.15
N SER A 114 1.85 -13.31 5.83
CA SER A 114 3.07 -13.07 5.06
C SER A 114 3.12 -11.59 4.67
N LEU A 115 4.00 -10.83 5.30
CA LEU A 115 4.17 -9.40 5.08
C LEU A 115 5.47 -9.13 4.32
N SER A 116 5.36 -8.46 3.18
CA SER A 116 6.49 -7.91 2.42
C SER A 116 6.43 -6.39 2.45
N ALA A 117 7.58 -5.74 2.63
CA ALA A 117 7.66 -4.29 2.57
C ALA A 117 8.94 -3.82 1.88
N LEU A 118 8.92 -2.60 1.39
CA LEU A 118 10.09 -1.93 0.83
C LEU A 118 10.11 -0.44 1.19
N VAL A 119 11.32 0.10 1.21
CA VAL A 119 11.61 1.54 1.23
C VAL A 119 12.54 1.83 0.07
N ALA A 120 12.26 2.88 -0.70
CA ALA A 120 13.08 3.30 -1.83
C ALA A 120 13.60 4.74 -1.65
N ASP A 121 14.62 5.11 -2.40
CA ASP A 121 14.95 6.52 -2.59
C ASP A 121 14.01 7.18 -3.62
N ALA A 122 14.09 8.50 -3.75
CA ALA A 122 13.25 9.25 -4.69
C ALA A 122 13.49 8.89 -6.17
N THR A 123 14.63 8.29 -6.49
CA THR A 123 15.02 7.90 -7.85
C THR A 123 14.70 6.44 -8.17
N GLY A 124 14.43 5.63 -7.13
CA GLY A 124 14.23 4.19 -7.25
C GLY A 124 15.53 3.40 -7.50
N GLN A 125 16.71 4.04 -7.35
CA GLN A 125 17.99 3.36 -7.52
C GLN A 125 18.39 2.53 -6.30
N ARG A 126 18.05 3.00 -5.11
CA ARG A 126 18.28 2.28 -3.86
C ARG A 126 16.94 1.81 -3.29
N ILE A 127 16.77 0.51 -3.20
CA ILE A 127 15.56 -0.14 -2.67
C ILE A 127 15.98 -1.12 -1.58
N LEU A 128 15.41 -0.96 -0.40
CA LEU A 128 15.54 -1.89 0.73
C LEU A 128 14.27 -2.71 0.81
N LYS A 129 14.40 -4.03 0.91
CA LYS A 129 13.26 -4.96 1.02
C LYS A 129 13.40 -5.80 2.27
N ALA A 130 12.28 -6.10 2.90
CA ALA A 130 12.20 -7.01 4.04
C ALA A 130 10.89 -7.78 4.03
N GLN A 131 10.87 -8.94 4.67
CA GLN A 131 9.68 -9.77 4.80
C GLN A 131 9.68 -10.53 6.11
N ALA A 132 8.49 -10.83 6.63
CA ALA A 132 8.31 -11.68 7.79
C ALA A 132 7.01 -12.49 7.67
N LEU A 133 6.96 -13.59 8.41
CA LEU A 133 5.82 -14.49 8.53
C LEU A 133 5.44 -14.62 10.00
N GLY A 134 4.16 -14.69 10.31
CA GLY A 134 3.68 -14.88 11.68
C GLY A 134 2.17 -14.68 11.83
N ASN A 135 1.68 -14.83 13.05
CA ASN A 135 0.25 -14.80 13.32
C ASN A 135 -0.25 -13.43 13.84
N ASP A 136 0.61 -12.66 14.48
CA ASP A 136 0.25 -11.38 15.06
C ASP A 136 0.69 -10.23 14.14
N PRO A 137 -0.24 -9.36 13.69
CA PRO A 137 0.06 -8.25 12.80
C PRO A 137 1.12 -7.28 13.33
N ALA A 138 1.12 -7.02 14.65
CA ALA A 138 2.05 -6.08 15.25
C ALA A 138 3.46 -6.67 15.39
N GLU A 139 3.58 -7.96 15.67
CA GLU A 139 4.87 -8.64 15.72
C GLU A 139 5.50 -8.75 14.34
N VAL A 140 4.71 -9.17 13.34
CA VAL A 140 5.17 -9.30 11.96
C VAL A 140 5.63 -7.94 11.41
N SER A 141 4.84 -6.89 11.62
CA SER A 141 5.23 -5.54 11.17
C SER A 141 6.49 -5.03 11.88
N ARG A 142 6.60 -5.27 13.19
CA ARG A 142 7.80 -4.90 13.97
C ARG A 142 9.05 -5.60 13.46
N ALA A 143 8.96 -6.89 13.16
CA ALA A 143 10.09 -7.66 12.61
C ALA A 143 10.55 -7.10 11.26
N VAL A 144 9.62 -6.79 10.35
CA VAL A 144 9.93 -6.19 9.04
C VAL A 144 10.56 -4.80 9.21
N VAL A 145 10.01 -3.96 10.08
CA VAL A 145 10.54 -2.61 10.36
C VAL A 145 11.97 -2.69 10.90
N GLN A 146 12.26 -3.62 11.82
CA GLN A 146 13.61 -3.83 12.34
C GLN A 146 14.59 -4.25 11.23
N GLN A 147 14.18 -5.15 10.32
CA GLN A 147 15.00 -5.56 9.19
C GLN A 147 15.30 -4.37 8.26
N LEU A 148 14.30 -3.55 7.97
CA LEU A 148 14.48 -2.36 7.12
C LEU A 148 15.43 -1.35 7.76
N TYR A 149 15.32 -1.09 9.07
CA TYR A 149 16.26 -0.21 9.79
C TYR A 149 17.67 -0.79 9.81
N ALA A 150 17.83 -2.08 10.06
CA ALA A 150 19.12 -2.75 9.99
C ALA A 150 19.77 -2.67 8.60
N ALA A 151 18.96 -2.63 7.53
CA ALA A 151 19.41 -2.44 6.15
C ALA A 151 19.70 -0.96 5.79
N GLY A 152 19.46 0.00 6.69
CA GLY A 152 19.75 1.42 6.48
C GLY A 152 18.53 2.28 6.06
N ALA A 153 17.31 1.86 6.38
CA ALA A 153 16.11 2.61 6.03
C ALA A 153 16.08 4.02 6.61
N GLN A 154 16.66 4.25 7.81
CA GLN A 154 16.71 5.58 8.44
C GLN A 154 17.40 6.60 7.53
N GLU A 155 18.61 6.27 7.05
CA GLU A 155 19.38 7.14 6.17
C GLU A 155 18.62 7.49 4.89
N LEU A 156 17.95 6.48 4.32
CA LEU A 156 17.20 6.60 3.08
C LEU A 156 15.96 7.50 3.26
N LEU A 157 15.21 7.30 4.34
CA LEU A 157 14.05 8.14 4.69
C LEU A 157 14.45 9.59 4.97
N ASP A 158 15.57 9.81 5.67
CA ASP A 158 16.08 11.15 5.97
C ASP A 158 16.54 11.88 4.70
N SER A 159 17.10 11.15 3.73
CA SER A 159 17.47 11.73 2.43
C SER A 159 16.27 12.25 1.66
N VAL A 160 15.17 11.47 1.65
CA VAL A 160 13.92 11.85 0.98
C VAL A 160 13.25 13.06 1.66
N ARG A 161 13.27 13.10 3.01
CA ARG A 161 12.71 14.23 3.78
C ARG A 161 13.45 15.55 3.53
N ARG A 162 14.77 15.52 3.28
CA ARG A 162 15.59 16.71 2.99
C ARG A 162 15.41 17.24 1.56
N THR A 163 14.89 16.45 0.66
CA THR A 163 14.70 16.83 -0.75
C THR A 163 13.33 17.48 -1.01
N LYS A 164 12.47 17.58 0.00
CA LYS A 164 11.19 18.30 0.00
C LYS A 164 11.37 19.72 0.48
#